data_995ce966ccf557e73e722cb210844f67
#
_entry.id   995ce966ccf557e73e722cb210844f67
#
_cell.length_a   1.000
_cell.length_b   1.000
_cell.length_c   1.000
_cell.angle_alpha   90.00
_cell.angle_beta   90.00
_cell.angle_gamma   90.00
#
_symmetry.space_group_name_H-M   'P 1'
#
loop_
_entity.id
_entity.type
_entity.pdbx_description
1 polymer ?
#
loop_
_entity_poly.entity_id
_entity_poly.type
_entity_poly.pdbx_seq_one_letter_code
_entity_poly.pdbx_strand_id
1 'polypeptide(L)' 'MTLPYVENNMKPKDIDLHGEFYDNIELALEKHFYSNKPPFKIITGNSSNMRKKVLSYLEKNDYKYMSGNLYNLGFIQVL' A
#
# COMPACT_ATOMS: atom_id res chain seq x y z
N MET A 1 4.46 -24.88 18.97
CA MET A 1 5.21 -25.05 17.78
C MET A 1 5.41 -23.75 17.07
N THR A 2 6.54 -23.59 16.57
CA THR A 2 6.88 -22.38 15.92
C THR A 2 6.40 -22.36 14.50
N LEU A 3 5.82 -21.28 14.12
CA LEU A 3 5.44 -21.14 12.77
C LEU A 3 6.64 -21.03 11.90
N PRO A 4 6.56 -21.63 10.76
CA PRO A 4 7.61 -21.38 9.81
C PRO A 4 7.56 -19.91 9.45
N TYR A 5 8.65 -19.32 9.54
CA TYR A 5 8.75 -17.96 9.18
C TYR A 5 8.67 -17.82 7.67
N VAL A 6 7.85 -16.95 7.24
CA VAL A 6 7.73 -16.73 5.82
C VAL A 6 8.63 -15.59 5.41
N GLU A 7 9.57 -15.91 4.59
CA GLU A 7 10.48 -14.91 4.13
C GLU A 7 9.85 -14.13 3.03
N ASN A 8 9.68 -12.86 3.21
CA ASN A 8 9.24 -11.99 2.15
C ASN A 8 9.80 -10.62 2.40
N ASN A 9 9.67 -9.73 1.45
CA ASN A 9 10.26 -8.42 1.54
C ASN A 9 9.33 -7.37 2.09
N MET A 10 8.14 -7.76 2.48
CA MET A 10 7.18 -6.84 3.04
C MET A 10 7.31 -6.78 4.55
N LYS A 11 7.17 -5.59 5.08
CA LYS A 11 7.01 -5.44 6.51
C LYS A 11 5.61 -5.88 6.90
N PRO A 12 5.40 -6.25 8.17
CA PRO A 12 4.06 -6.71 8.60
C PRO A 12 2.93 -5.74 8.35
N LYS A 13 3.22 -4.44 8.31
CA LYS A 13 2.19 -3.45 8.09
C LYS A 13 1.98 -3.08 6.64
N ASP A 14 2.84 -3.54 5.76
CA ASP A 14 2.72 -3.18 4.35
C ASP A 14 1.52 -3.89 3.74
N ILE A 15 0.93 -3.27 2.74
CA ILE A 15 -0.20 -3.86 2.04
C ILE A 15 0.14 -3.96 0.57
N ASP A 16 -0.15 -5.10 -0.02
CA ASP A 16 0.10 -5.36 -1.42
C ASP A 16 -1.21 -5.35 -2.18
N LEU A 17 -1.40 -4.33 -3.00
CA LEU A 17 -2.60 -4.19 -3.81
C LEU A 17 -2.40 -4.63 -5.24
N HIS A 18 -1.20 -5.07 -5.56
CA HIS A 18 -0.87 -5.55 -6.88
C HIS A 18 -1.82 -6.71 -7.24
N GLY A 19 -2.51 -6.59 -8.35
CA GLY A 19 -3.46 -7.61 -8.75
C GLY A 19 -4.85 -7.48 -8.14
N GLU A 20 -5.07 -6.51 -7.24
CA GLU A 20 -6.38 -6.29 -6.68
C GLU A 20 -7.29 -5.62 -7.70
N PHE A 21 -8.58 -5.87 -7.62
CA PHE A 21 -9.52 -5.19 -8.50
C PHE A 21 -9.63 -3.72 -8.13
N TYR A 22 -9.70 -2.91 -9.18
CA TYR A 22 -9.75 -1.46 -9.01
C TYR A 22 -10.87 -1.02 -8.06
N ASP A 23 -12.03 -1.64 -8.16
CA ASP A 23 -13.19 -1.25 -7.35
C ASP A 23 -13.02 -1.60 -5.87
N ASN A 24 -12.07 -2.46 -5.54
CA ASN A 24 -11.87 -2.87 -4.16
C ASN A 24 -10.80 -2.05 -3.43
N ILE A 25 -10.13 -1.16 -4.15
CA ILE A 25 -8.96 -0.47 -3.59
C ILE A 25 -9.31 0.38 -2.39
N GLU A 26 -10.34 1.19 -2.50
CA GLU A 26 -10.69 2.06 -1.38
C GLU A 26 -11.06 1.28 -0.13
N LEU A 27 -11.83 0.22 -0.30
CA LEU A 27 -12.22 -0.61 0.82
C LEU A 27 -11.01 -1.30 1.45
N ALA A 28 -10.12 -1.79 0.62
CA ALA A 28 -8.90 -2.43 1.12
C ALA A 28 -8.05 -1.46 1.92
N LEU A 29 -7.91 -0.24 1.42
CA LEU A 29 -7.15 0.78 2.13
C LEU A 29 -7.83 1.17 3.44
N GLU A 30 -9.13 1.33 3.41
CA GLU A 30 -9.89 1.69 4.58
C GLU A 30 -9.70 0.66 5.68
N LYS A 31 -9.81 -0.60 5.34
CA LYS A 31 -9.60 -1.68 6.31
C LYS A 31 -8.16 -1.69 6.83
N HIS A 32 -7.22 -1.44 5.94
CA HIS A 32 -5.82 -1.48 6.34
C HIS A 32 -5.47 -0.34 7.30
N PHE A 33 -5.94 0.87 7.01
CA PHE A 33 -5.70 2.01 7.88
C PHE A 33 -6.43 1.86 9.20
N TYR A 34 -7.55 1.18 9.19
CA TYR A 34 -8.27 0.93 10.43
C TYR A 34 -7.46 0.07 11.39
N SER A 35 -6.76 -0.91 10.85
CA SER A 35 -6.02 -1.90 11.66
C SER A 35 -4.55 -1.55 11.85
N ASN A 36 -4.01 -0.64 11.06
CA ASN A 36 -2.58 -0.37 11.07
C ASN A 36 -2.32 1.11 10.99
N LYS A 37 -1.36 1.58 11.75
CA LYS A 37 -0.95 2.97 11.69
C LYS A 37 0.30 3.13 10.84
N PRO A 38 0.41 4.21 10.09
CA PRO A 38 1.65 4.47 9.37
C PRO A 38 2.82 4.55 10.34
N PRO A 39 4.03 4.33 9.86
CA PRO A 39 4.39 4.23 8.44
C PRO A 39 4.25 2.80 7.91
N PHE A 40 3.89 2.71 6.64
CA PHE A 40 3.90 1.44 5.92
C PHE A 40 3.90 1.71 4.43
N LYS A 41 4.18 0.68 3.65
CA LYS A 41 4.18 0.81 2.19
C LYS A 41 2.91 0.25 1.61
N ILE A 42 2.48 0.84 0.51
CA ILE A 42 1.38 0.33 -0.27
C ILE A 42 1.96 -0.10 -1.60
N ILE A 43 1.92 -1.37 -1.88
CA ILE A 43 2.49 -1.92 -3.10
C ILE A 43 1.44 -1.85 -4.19
N THR A 44 1.68 -1.04 -5.20
CA THR A 44 0.71 -0.85 -6.28
C THR A 44 1.09 -1.59 -7.56
N GLY A 45 2.32 -2.06 -7.63
CA GLY A 45 2.85 -2.57 -8.88
C GLY A 45 3.01 -1.43 -9.87
N ASN A 46 3.03 -1.75 -11.14
CA ASN A 46 3.27 -0.75 -12.18
C ASN A 46 1.99 -0.17 -12.79
N SER A 47 0.86 -0.36 -12.14
CA SER A 47 -0.41 0.13 -12.66
C SER A 47 -0.58 1.61 -12.36
N SER A 48 -0.63 2.43 -13.40
CA SER A 48 -0.87 3.86 -13.23
C SER A 48 -2.24 4.14 -12.63
N ASN A 49 -3.22 3.36 -13.03
CA ASN A 49 -4.58 3.57 -12.54
C ASN A 49 -4.68 3.26 -11.06
N MET A 50 -4.06 2.18 -10.64
CA MET A 50 -4.05 1.82 -9.23
C MET A 50 -3.32 2.87 -8.41
N ARG A 51 -2.18 3.33 -8.93
CA ARG A 51 -1.40 4.34 -8.25
C ARG A 51 -2.20 5.62 -8.05
N LYS A 52 -2.90 6.06 -9.10
CA LYS A 52 -3.74 7.25 -9.00
C LYS A 52 -4.84 7.07 -7.97
N LYS A 53 -5.44 5.90 -7.93
CA LYS A 53 -6.50 5.62 -6.99
C LYS A 53 -6.00 5.70 -5.55
N VAL A 54 -4.85 5.11 -5.30
CA VAL A 54 -4.24 5.12 -3.98
C VAL A 54 -3.86 6.55 -3.58
N LEU A 55 -3.23 7.29 -4.47
CA LEU A 55 -2.83 8.66 -4.16
C LEU A 55 -4.04 9.54 -3.87
N SER A 56 -5.10 9.35 -4.64
CA SER A 56 -6.33 10.08 -4.42
C SER A 56 -6.90 9.79 -3.03
N TYR A 57 -6.89 8.54 -2.63
CA TYR A 57 -7.37 8.15 -1.31
C TYR A 57 -6.53 8.81 -0.21
N LEU A 58 -5.20 8.79 -0.36
CA LEU A 58 -4.32 9.36 0.65
C LEU A 58 -4.52 10.86 0.77
N GLU A 59 -4.64 11.54 -0.35
CA GLU A 59 -4.84 12.98 -0.34
C GLU A 59 -6.18 13.38 0.25
N LYS A 60 -7.20 12.62 -0.08
CA LYS A 60 -8.54 12.87 0.41
C LYS A 60 -8.62 12.73 1.93
N ASN A 61 -7.80 11.86 2.50
CA ASN A 61 -7.81 11.61 3.92
C ASN A 61 -6.63 12.26 4.65
N ASP A 62 -5.94 13.16 3.98
CA ASP A 62 -4.83 13.94 4.56
C ASP A 62 -3.65 13.10 5.08
N TYR A 63 -3.42 11.97 4.47
CA TYR A 63 -2.24 11.19 4.79
C TYR A 63 -1.03 11.74 4.05
N LYS A 64 0.12 11.72 4.70
CA LYS A 64 1.36 12.13 4.08
C LYS A 64 2.06 10.92 3.50
N TYR A 65 2.67 11.11 2.35
CA TYR A 65 3.28 9.98 1.65
C TYR A 65 4.45 10.42 0.77
N MET A 66 5.24 9.42 0.38
CA MET A 66 6.27 9.57 -0.63
C MET A 66 5.98 8.54 -1.70
N SER A 67 6.15 8.94 -2.94
CA SER A 67 5.64 8.20 -4.07
C SER A 67 6.67 7.25 -4.71
N GLY A 68 7.28 6.39 -3.95
CA GLY A 68 8.28 5.48 -4.48
C GLY A 68 9.61 6.18 -4.68
N ASN A 69 10.42 5.66 -5.60
CA ASN A 69 11.69 6.29 -5.93
C ASN A 69 11.94 6.19 -7.43
N LEU A 70 13.09 6.68 -7.89
CA LEU A 70 13.40 6.72 -9.30
C LEU A 70 13.48 5.35 -9.96
N TYR A 71 13.81 4.36 -9.20
CA TYR A 71 14.02 3.01 -9.72
C TYR A 71 12.86 2.08 -9.45
N ASN A 72 12.01 2.43 -8.51
CA ASN A 72 10.89 1.57 -8.16
C ASN A 72 9.67 2.42 -7.84
N LEU A 73 8.80 2.54 -8.83
CA LEU A 73 7.57 3.29 -8.67
C LEU A 73 6.39 2.37 -8.32
N GLY A 74 6.68 1.12 -8.01
CA GLY A 74 5.64 0.14 -7.70
C GLY A 74 5.11 0.22 -6.29
N PHE A 75 5.51 1.22 -5.52
CA PHE A 75 4.99 1.37 -4.16
C PHE A 75 4.85 2.83 -3.78
N ILE A 76 4.09 3.06 -2.74
CA ILE A 76 3.92 4.38 -2.13
C ILE A 76 4.21 4.22 -0.66
N GLN A 77 5.08 5.07 -0.13
CA GLN A 77 5.41 5.03 1.29
C GLN A 77 4.50 6.00 2.04
N VAL A 78 3.68 5.48 2.93
CA VAL A 78 2.86 6.33 3.81
C VAL A 78 3.70 6.69 5.02
N LEU A 79 3.74 7.94 5.36
CA LEU A 79 4.58 8.45 6.46
C LEU A 79 3.84 8.47 7.84
#